data_072272bada62b4654c3e4ed584efde8e
#
_entry.id   072272bada62b4654c3e4ed584efde8e
#
_cell.length_a   1.000
_cell.length_b   1.000
_cell.length_c   1.000
_cell.angle_alpha   90.00
_cell.angle_beta   90.00
_cell.angle_gamma   90.00
#
_symmetry.space_group_name_H-M   'P 1'
#
loop_
_entity.id
_entity.type
_entity.pdbx_description
1 polymer ?
#
loop_
_entity_poly.entity_id
_entity_poly.type
_entity_poly.pdbx_seq_one_letter_code
_entity_poly.pdbx_strand_id
1 'polypeptide(L)' 'MTLRDLSAKDVIQLKTGENLGRIDDVVFDEHGGQLQSVILRGRAHCFGLLGCDDDLILPWESIRTIGTDVIMV' A
#
# COMPACT_ATOMS: atom_id res chain seq x y z
N MET A 1 2.43 -11.79 11.38
CA MET A 1 2.78 -10.48 10.80
C MET A 1 1.99 -9.38 11.49
N THR A 2 2.64 -8.30 11.80
CA THR A 2 1.97 -7.14 12.39
C THR A 2 1.77 -6.06 11.34
N LEU A 3 0.98 -5.06 11.67
CA LEU A 3 0.81 -3.90 10.81
C LEU A 3 2.15 -3.18 10.62
N ARG A 4 2.95 -3.12 11.65
CA ARG A 4 4.29 -2.52 11.56
C ARG A 4 5.14 -3.25 10.54
N ASP A 5 5.11 -4.58 10.57
CA ASP A 5 5.86 -5.39 9.60
C ASP A 5 5.36 -5.12 8.19
N LEU A 6 4.04 -5.06 8.02
CA LEU A 6 3.44 -4.83 6.72
C LEU A 6 3.83 -3.47 6.16
N SER A 7 3.82 -2.45 7.00
CA SER A 7 4.11 -1.09 6.56
C SER A 7 5.60 -0.84 6.31
N ALA A 8 6.46 -1.75 6.71
CA ALA A 8 7.89 -1.63 6.47
C ALA A 8 8.32 -2.18 5.12
N LYS A 9 7.41 -2.81 4.39
CA LYS A 9 7.72 -3.44 3.11
C LYS A 9 7.39 -2.50 1.96
N ASP A 10 8.19 -2.58 0.90
CA ASP A 10 7.90 -1.84 -0.32
C ASP A 10 6.83 -2.55 -1.12
N VAL A 11 5.90 -1.78 -1.67
CA VAL A 11 4.84 -2.31 -2.51
C VAL A 11 5.26 -2.17 -3.96
N ILE A 12 5.35 -3.28 -4.65
CA ILE A 12 5.81 -3.33 -6.04
C ILE A 12 4.67 -3.80 -6.93
N GLN A 13 4.41 -3.05 -7.98
CA GLN A 13 3.42 -3.45 -8.96
C GLN A 13 4.02 -4.48 -9.89
N LEU A 14 3.41 -5.66 -9.93
CA LEU A 14 3.96 -6.79 -10.64
C LEU A 14 4.06 -6.53 -12.14
N LYS A 15 3.05 -5.91 -12.71
CA LYS A 15 3.00 -5.69 -14.16
C LYS A 15 4.07 -4.73 -14.66
N THR A 16 4.38 -3.72 -13.89
CA THR A 16 5.28 -2.67 -14.34
C THR A 16 6.62 -2.68 -13.61
N GLY A 17 6.69 -3.40 -12.49
CA GLY A 17 7.89 -3.36 -11.65
C GLY A 17 8.03 -2.07 -10.88
N GLU A 18 7.02 -1.22 -10.92
CA GLU A 18 7.07 0.08 -10.27
C GLU A 18 6.94 -0.05 -8.76
N ASN A 19 7.77 0.67 -8.04
CA ASN A 19 7.68 0.75 -6.59
C ASN A 19 6.62 1.79 -6.25
N LEU A 20 5.52 1.33 -5.67
CA LEU A 20 4.40 2.21 -5.33
C LEU A 20 4.56 2.87 -3.97
N GLY A 21 5.60 2.52 -3.23
CA GLY A 21 5.82 3.07 -1.91
C GLY A 21 5.50 2.07 -0.83
N ARG A 22 5.23 2.58 0.35
CA ARG A 22 4.92 1.75 1.52
C ARG A 22 3.50 1.99 1.98
N ILE A 23 2.95 1.01 2.67
CA ILE A 23 1.62 1.13 3.22
C ILE A 23 1.66 2.13 4.38
N ASP A 24 0.79 3.14 4.29
CA ASP A 24 0.70 4.20 5.29
C ASP A 24 -0.46 3.94 6.25
N ASP A 25 -1.51 3.29 5.77
CA ASP A 25 -2.68 3.03 6.58
C ASP A 25 -3.43 1.85 6.00
N VAL A 26 -4.44 1.39 6.71
CA VAL A 26 -5.28 0.28 6.25
C VAL A 26 -6.73 0.62 6.52
N VAL A 27 -7.60 0.05 5.71
CA VAL A 27 -9.04 0.08 5.93
C VAL A 27 -9.46 -1.32 6.35
N PHE A 28 -10.09 -1.45 7.48
CA PHE A 28 -10.57 -2.75 7.93
C PHE A 28 -12.04 -2.66 8.34
N ASP A 29 -12.69 -3.81 8.27
CA ASP A 29 -14.09 -3.92 8.67
C ASP A 29 -14.11 -4.08 10.19
N GLU A 30 -14.66 -3.10 10.88
CA GLU A 30 -14.71 -3.12 12.34
C GLU A 30 -15.62 -4.20 12.89
N HIS A 31 -16.54 -4.71 12.08
CA HIS A 31 -17.44 -5.76 12.52
C HIS A 31 -16.76 -7.13 12.53
N GLY A 32 -15.99 -7.40 11.49
CA GLY A 32 -15.29 -8.68 11.37
C GLY A 32 -13.80 -8.62 11.62
N GLY A 33 -13.24 -7.43 11.67
CA GLY A 33 -11.82 -7.27 11.87
C GLY A 33 -10.97 -7.62 10.66
N GLN A 34 -11.57 -7.74 9.49
CA GLN A 34 -10.84 -8.11 8.29
C GLN A 34 -10.35 -6.89 7.55
N LEU A 35 -9.15 -7.00 6.98
CA LEU A 35 -8.62 -5.94 6.15
C LEU A 35 -9.37 -5.88 4.83
N GLN A 36 -9.78 -4.68 4.47
CA GLN A 36 -10.46 -4.43 3.19
C GLN A 36 -9.52 -3.85 2.16
N SER A 37 -8.65 -2.95 2.56
CA SER A 37 -7.77 -2.24 1.65
C SER A 37 -6.53 -1.78 2.38
N VAL A 38 -5.49 -1.50 1.61
CA VAL A 38 -4.31 -0.83 2.12
C VAL A 38 -4.21 0.53 1.45
N ILE A 39 -3.71 1.50 2.17
CA ILE A 39 -3.58 2.87 1.69
C ILE A 39 -2.10 3.19 1.62
N LEU A 40 -1.64 3.54 0.43
CA LEU A 40 -0.29 3.99 0.21
C LEU A 40 -0.32 5.50 0.11
N ARG A 41 0.58 6.15 0.83
CA ARG A 41 0.65 7.60 0.77
C ARG A 41 1.01 8.02 -0.65
N GLY A 42 0.28 9.01 -1.15
CA GLY A 42 0.58 9.56 -2.45
C GLY A 42 2.01 10.02 -2.51
N ARG A 43 2.73 9.54 -3.49
CA ARG A 43 4.09 10.00 -3.69
C ARG A 43 4.03 11.38 -4.29
N ALA A 44 5.01 12.20 -3.93
CA ALA A 44 5.06 13.55 -4.45
C ALA A 44 5.56 13.55 -5.88
N HIS A 45 4.82 12.91 -6.76
CA HIS A 45 5.19 12.86 -8.17
C HIS A 45 5.06 14.22 -8.83
N CYS A 46 4.40 15.11 -8.18
CA CYS A 46 4.20 16.44 -8.69
C CYS A 46 5.38 17.35 -8.38
N PHE A 47 6.43 16.81 -7.85
CA PHE A 47 7.65 17.58 -7.61
C PHE A 47 7.42 18.80 -6.73
N GLY A 48 6.60 18.62 -5.71
CA GLY A 48 6.31 19.70 -4.80
C GLY A 48 5.17 20.59 -5.23
N LEU A 49 4.53 20.31 -6.34
CA LEU A 49 3.33 21.02 -6.72
C LEU A 49 2.19 20.63 -5.82
N LEU A 50 1.25 21.54 -5.69
CA LEU A 50 0.09 21.29 -4.85
C LEU A 50 -0.79 20.23 -5.47
N GLY A 51 -1.47 19.47 -4.63
CA GLY A 51 -2.44 18.51 -5.09
C GLY A 51 -1.89 17.13 -5.37
N CYS A 52 -0.69 16.85 -4.92
CA CYS A 52 -0.06 15.55 -5.15
C CYS A 52 -0.22 14.60 -3.99
N ASP A 53 -1.21 14.83 -3.16
CA ASP A 53 -1.37 14.07 -1.92
C ASP A 53 -2.40 12.96 -2.04
N ASP A 54 -2.77 12.60 -3.25
CA ASP A 54 -3.77 11.56 -3.42
C ASP A 54 -3.21 10.23 -2.98
N ASP A 55 -3.83 9.66 -1.96
CA ASP A 55 -3.46 8.35 -1.51
C ASP A 55 -3.92 7.31 -2.51
N LEU A 56 -3.12 6.28 -2.67
CA LEU A 56 -3.46 5.15 -3.49
C LEU A 56 -4.10 4.08 -2.61
N ILE A 57 -5.32 3.71 -2.93
CA ILE A 57 -6.05 2.70 -2.17
C ILE A 57 -6.07 1.42 -2.98
N LEU A 58 -5.52 0.36 -2.42
CA LEU A 58 -5.47 -0.94 -3.07
C LEU A 58 -6.33 -1.93 -2.28
N PRO A 59 -7.26 -2.63 -2.96
CA PRO A 59 -8.02 -3.67 -2.30
C PRO A 59 -7.10 -4.75 -1.75
N TRP A 60 -7.48 -5.34 -0.63
CA TRP A 60 -6.69 -6.40 -0.03
C TRP A 60 -6.51 -7.57 -1.00
N GLU A 61 -7.52 -7.84 -1.82
CA GLU A 61 -7.48 -8.92 -2.79
C GLU A 61 -6.45 -8.71 -3.89
N SER A 62 -5.99 -7.48 -4.09
CA SER A 62 -4.99 -7.22 -5.11
C SER A 62 -3.58 -7.61 -4.67
N ILE A 63 -3.39 -7.89 -3.40
CA ILE A 63 -2.10 -8.33 -2.90
C ILE A 63 -1.90 -9.78 -3.30
N ARG A 64 -0.85 -10.01 -4.07
CA ARG A 64 -0.56 -11.35 -4.61
C ARG A 64 0.40 -12.12 -3.75
N THR A 65 1.44 -11.45 -3.26
CA THR A 65 2.49 -12.11 -2.49
C THR A 65 3.03 -11.13 -1.47
N ILE A 66 3.28 -11.63 -0.28
CA ILE A 66 3.94 -10.86 0.77
C ILE A 66 5.27 -11.53 1.04
N GLY A 67 6.35 -10.86 0.69
CA GLY A 67 7.69 -11.35 0.94
C GLY A 67 8.30 -10.75 2.19
N THR A 68 9.58 -10.98 2.36
CA THR A 68 10.29 -10.46 3.53
C THR A 68 10.39 -8.94 3.50
N ASP A 69 10.69 -8.38 2.33
CA ASP A 69 10.93 -6.94 2.20
C ASP A 69 9.98 -6.27 1.24
N VAL A 70 9.18 -7.03 0.49
CA VAL A 70 8.34 -6.49 -0.56
C VAL A 70 6.95 -7.13 -0.51
N ILE A 71 5.99 -6.38 -1.03
CA ILE A 71 4.63 -6.85 -1.26
C ILE A 71 4.36 -6.69 -2.76
N MET A 72 3.95 -7.76 -3.40
CA MET A 72 3.65 -7.73 -4.84
C MET A 72 2.15 -7.57 -5.05
N VAL A 73 1.78 -6.63 -5.89
CA VAL A 73 0.38 -6.37 -6.22
C VAL A 73 0.12 -6.41 -7.70
#